data_e9206f6a6e55b5446cc40eade74a696d
#
_entry.id   e9206f6a6e55b5446cc40eade74a696d
#
_cell.length_a   1.000
_cell.length_b   1.000
_cell.length_c   1.000
_cell.angle_alpha   90.00
_cell.angle_beta   90.00
_cell.angle_gamma   90.00
#
_symmetry.space_group_name_H-M   'P 1'
#
loop_
_entity.id
_entity.type
_entity.pdbx_description
1 polymer ?
#
loop_
_entity_poly.entity_id
_entity_poly.type
_entity_poly.pdbx_seq_one_letter_code
_entity_poly.pdbx_strand_id
1 'polypeptide(L)'
;MKHAEKFDVLVVGGGHAGTEAALAAARMGARTLLLTQNLDTIGQMSCNPAIGGIGKGHLTKEIDALGGAMARAIDHAGIQFRTLNARKGPAVRATRAQADRLLYRQAIRHLVESQRGLSLFQQGVDDLLIEGDRVCGVRTQMGLEFSARAVVLTVGTFLGGRIHVGDANYQGGRAGDPPSNALAARLRELPFSVNRLKTGTPPRLDGSTLDFSQMLAQPGDQPLPSFSFMARGDEHPRQVPCHITATTERTHDIIRAELHRSPMFSGVIEGVGPRYCPSVEDKVVRFADRTSHQIFVEP
;
A
#
# COMPACT_ATOMS: atom_id res chain seq x y z
N MET A 1 -12.42 28.51 -8.04
CA MET A 1 -13.55 28.25 -8.99
C MET A 1 -14.34 27.07 -8.43
N LYS A 2 -15.67 27.17 -8.37
CA LYS A 2 -16.52 26.11 -7.82
C LYS A 2 -17.02 25.21 -8.94
N HIS A 3 -16.87 23.89 -8.78
CA HIS A 3 -17.40 22.90 -9.72
C HIS A 3 -18.92 22.88 -9.63
N ALA A 4 -19.61 22.80 -10.79
CA ALA A 4 -21.07 22.88 -10.83
C ALA A 4 -21.77 21.66 -10.22
N GLU A 5 -21.16 20.48 -10.38
CA GLU A 5 -21.72 19.23 -9.88
C GLU A 5 -21.45 19.07 -8.39
N LYS A 6 -22.44 18.56 -7.65
CA LYS A 6 -22.32 18.18 -6.25
C LYS A 6 -22.28 16.66 -6.13
N PHE A 7 -21.35 16.16 -5.32
CA PHE A 7 -21.19 14.74 -5.05
C PHE A 7 -21.79 14.35 -3.69
N ASP A 8 -22.09 13.09 -3.52
CA ASP A 8 -22.44 12.55 -2.20
C ASP A 8 -21.18 12.24 -1.41
N VAL A 9 -20.16 11.66 -2.08
CA VAL A 9 -18.90 11.27 -1.49
C VAL A 9 -17.73 11.75 -2.35
N LEU A 10 -16.75 12.40 -1.71
CA LEU A 10 -15.42 12.65 -2.28
C LEU A 10 -14.41 11.72 -1.62
N VAL A 11 -13.60 11.03 -2.42
CA VAL A 11 -12.49 10.21 -1.93
C VAL A 11 -11.19 10.83 -2.41
N VAL A 12 -10.27 11.09 -1.49
CA VAL A 12 -8.97 11.69 -1.78
C VAL A 12 -7.88 10.65 -1.66
N GLY A 13 -7.25 10.31 -2.78
CA GLY A 13 -6.18 9.33 -2.90
C GLY A 13 -6.59 8.07 -3.64
N GLY A 14 -5.87 7.75 -4.74
CA GLY A 14 -6.12 6.60 -5.62
C GLY A 14 -5.36 5.31 -5.23
N GLY A 15 -4.94 5.16 -3.96
CA GLY A 15 -4.34 3.93 -3.44
C GLY A 15 -5.37 2.86 -3.09
N HIS A 16 -4.94 1.75 -2.48
CA HIS A 16 -5.82 0.61 -2.15
C HIS A 16 -7.06 1.03 -1.32
N ALA A 17 -6.87 1.82 -0.27
CA ALA A 17 -7.97 2.27 0.58
C ALA A 17 -8.95 3.18 -0.19
N GLY A 18 -8.42 4.07 -1.04
CA GLY A 18 -9.25 4.99 -1.81
C GLY A 18 -10.05 4.30 -2.90
N THR A 19 -9.45 3.36 -3.62
CA THR A 19 -10.16 2.59 -4.64
C THR A 19 -11.29 1.76 -4.02
N GLU A 20 -11.05 1.10 -2.89
CA GLU A 20 -12.09 0.37 -2.17
C GLU A 20 -13.21 1.28 -1.65
N ALA A 21 -12.86 2.43 -1.04
CA ALA A 21 -13.85 3.40 -0.55
C ALA A 21 -14.71 3.97 -1.68
N ALA A 22 -14.07 4.36 -2.80
CA ALA A 22 -14.77 4.94 -3.95
C ALA A 22 -15.70 3.94 -4.62
N LEU A 23 -15.22 2.71 -4.84
CA LEU A 23 -16.03 1.63 -5.40
C LEU A 23 -17.20 1.25 -4.47
N ALA A 24 -16.98 1.18 -3.17
CA ALA A 24 -18.04 0.88 -2.20
C ALA A 24 -19.12 1.95 -2.20
N ALA A 25 -18.75 3.22 -2.13
CA ALA A 25 -19.70 4.34 -2.16
C ALA A 25 -20.53 4.35 -3.46
N ALA A 26 -19.88 4.16 -4.61
CA ALA A 26 -20.56 4.15 -5.91
C ALA A 26 -21.48 2.92 -6.06
N ARG A 27 -21.08 1.73 -5.61
CA ARG A 27 -21.94 0.53 -5.59
C ARG A 27 -23.19 0.71 -4.74
N MET A 28 -23.11 1.51 -3.67
CA MET A 28 -24.27 1.86 -2.84
C MET A 28 -25.18 2.94 -3.45
N GLY A 29 -24.87 3.38 -4.67
CA GLY A 29 -25.67 4.39 -5.41
C GLY A 29 -25.30 5.84 -5.10
N ALA A 30 -24.25 6.11 -4.34
CA ALA A 30 -23.77 7.47 -4.10
C ALA A 30 -23.04 8.01 -5.35
N ARG A 31 -23.31 9.27 -5.72
CA ARG A 31 -22.49 9.99 -6.72
C ARG A 31 -21.12 10.26 -6.09
N THR A 32 -20.12 9.56 -6.58
CA THR A 32 -18.80 9.54 -5.98
C THR A 32 -17.76 10.15 -6.90
N LEU A 33 -16.85 10.96 -6.35
CA LEU A 33 -15.67 11.46 -7.05
C LEU A 33 -14.40 10.97 -6.35
N LEU A 34 -13.53 10.30 -7.10
CA LEU A 34 -12.17 9.96 -6.66
C LEU A 34 -11.19 10.98 -7.21
N LEU A 35 -10.54 11.70 -6.30
CA LEU A 35 -9.48 12.66 -6.58
C LEU A 35 -8.11 12.02 -6.33
N THR A 36 -7.23 12.11 -7.30
CA THR A 36 -5.85 11.61 -7.20
C THR A 36 -4.87 12.53 -7.90
N GLN A 37 -3.63 12.59 -7.44
CA GLN A 37 -2.59 13.39 -8.11
C GLN A 37 -2.26 12.87 -9.51
N ASN A 38 -2.39 11.55 -9.73
CA ASN A 38 -2.11 10.93 -11.02
C ASN A 38 -3.03 9.73 -11.25
N LEU A 39 -3.82 9.77 -12.32
CA LEU A 39 -4.73 8.69 -12.71
C LEU A 39 -3.97 7.41 -13.13
N ASP A 40 -2.79 7.54 -13.72
CA ASP A 40 -2.00 6.39 -14.17
C ASP A 40 -1.41 5.58 -13.03
N THR A 41 -1.43 6.11 -11.80
CA THR A 41 -0.93 5.44 -10.61
C THR A 41 -2.03 4.93 -9.68
N ILE A 42 -3.30 4.93 -10.12
CA ILE A 42 -4.39 4.32 -9.36
C ILE A 42 -4.09 2.83 -9.13
N GLY A 43 -4.23 2.37 -7.88
CA GLY A 43 -3.93 0.99 -7.50
C GLY A 43 -2.45 0.63 -7.44
N GLN A 44 -1.53 1.58 -7.60
CA GLN A 44 -0.10 1.30 -7.58
C GLN A 44 0.38 0.79 -6.22
N MET A 45 1.12 -0.31 -6.25
CA MET A 45 1.77 -0.89 -5.07
C MET A 45 3.08 -0.18 -4.78
N SER A 46 3.13 0.59 -3.69
CA SER A 46 4.27 1.47 -3.36
C SER A 46 5.41 0.76 -2.64
N CYS A 47 5.11 -0.34 -1.95
CA CYS A 47 6.08 -1.12 -1.19
C CYS A 47 6.33 -2.47 -1.87
N ASN A 48 6.32 -3.56 -1.11
CA ASN A 48 6.34 -4.90 -1.65
C ASN A 48 5.06 -5.16 -2.46
N PRO A 49 5.15 -5.64 -3.72
CA PRO A 49 3.99 -5.94 -4.54
C PRO A 49 3.29 -7.23 -4.09
N ALA A 50 2.72 -7.21 -2.90
CA ALA A 50 2.02 -8.34 -2.31
C ALA A 50 0.73 -7.92 -1.62
N ILE A 51 -0.30 -8.75 -1.77
CA ILE A 51 -1.56 -8.64 -1.04
C ILE A 51 -1.65 -9.78 -0.04
N GLY A 52 -2.18 -9.46 1.15
CA GLY A 52 -2.46 -10.47 2.18
C GLY A 52 -1.35 -10.67 3.19
N GLY A 53 -1.27 -11.89 3.70
CA GLY A 53 -0.50 -12.20 4.89
C GLY A 53 -1.36 -12.20 6.15
N ILE A 54 -0.76 -12.53 7.30
CA ILE A 54 -1.48 -12.63 8.57
C ILE A 54 -2.04 -11.25 8.95
N GLY A 55 -3.34 -11.20 9.28
CA GLY A 55 -4.09 -9.97 9.51
C GLY A 55 -4.55 -9.31 8.20
N LYS A 56 -3.64 -8.94 7.30
CA LYS A 56 -3.99 -8.30 6.03
C LYS A 56 -4.83 -9.20 5.13
N GLY A 57 -4.52 -10.50 5.04
CA GLY A 57 -5.30 -11.46 4.27
C GLY A 57 -6.72 -11.61 4.80
N HIS A 58 -6.92 -11.56 6.12
CA HIS A 58 -8.24 -11.60 6.74
C HIS A 58 -9.06 -10.36 6.34
N LEU A 59 -8.49 -9.16 6.50
CA LEU A 59 -9.15 -7.90 6.10
C LEU A 59 -9.50 -7.90 4.61
N THR A 60 -8.60 -8.38 3.75
CA THR A 60 -8.86 -8.47 2.30
C THR A 60 -10.06 -9.38 2.01
N LYS A 61 -10.16 -10.53 2.70
CA LYS A 61 -11.30 -11.44 2.59
C LYS A 61 -12.61 -10.82 3.10
N GLU A 62 -12.58 -10.08 4.20
CA GLU A 62 -13.75 -9.36 4.72
C GLU A 62 -14.24 -8.29 3.73
N ILE A 63 -13.32 -7.53 3.15
CA ILE A 63 -13.65 -6.52 2.11
C ILE A 63 -14.21 -7.20 0.86
N ASP A 64 -13.65 -8.33 0.43
CA ASP A 64 -14.14 -9.11 -0.71
C ASP A 64 -15.57 -9.62 -0.49
N ALA A 65 -15.87 -10.12 0.71
CA ALA A 65 -17.21 -10.55 1.07
C ALA A 65 -18.28 -9.43 0.96
N LEU A 66 -17.84 -8.16 1.06
CA LEU A 66 -18.65 -6.98 0.84
C LEU A 66 -18.60 -6.46 -0.63
N GLY A 67 -18.05 -7.24 -1.54
CA GLY A 67 -17.92 -6.91 -2.96
C GLY A 67 -16.71 -6.03 -3.29
N GLY A 68 -15.65 -6.06 -2.49
CA GLY A 68 -14.42 -5.31 -2.73
C GLY A 68 -13.66 -5.71 -3.98
N ALA A 69 -12.70 -4.88 -4.38
CA ALA A 69 -11.96 -5.03 -5.61
C ALA A 69 -10.60 -5.72 -5.44
N MET A 70 -9.96 -5.54 -4.28
CA MET A 70 -8.58 -5.94 -4.04
C MET A 70 -8.34 -7.44 -4.24
N ALA A 71 -9.22 -8.30 -3.70
CA ALA A 71 -9.11 -9.74 -3.81
C ALA A 71 -9.29 -10.22 -5.25
N ARG A 72 -10.25 -9.64 -5.98
CA ARG A 72 -10.47 -9.92 -7.40
C ARG A 72 -9.28 -9.48 -8.25
N ALA A 73 -8.76 -8.28 -8.01
CA ALA A 73 -7.61 -7.76 -8.75
C ALA A 73 -6.35 -8.60 -8.51
N ILE A 74 -6.14 -9.11 -7.28
CA ILE A 74 -4.97 -9.95 -7.01
C ILE A 74 -5.10 -11.35 -7.60
N ASP A 75 -6.29 -11.91 -7.77
CA ASP A 75 -6.46 -13.17 -8.49
C ASP A 75 -6.08 -13.02 -9.97
N HIS A 76 -6.36 -11.87 -10.60
CA HIS A 76 -5.91 -11.56 -11.97
C HIS A 76 -4.43 -11.18 -12.10
N ALA A 77 -3.75 -10.83 -11.02
CA ALA A 77 -2.39 -10.28 -11.05
C ALA A 77 -1.39 -11.05 -10.21
N GLY A 78 -1.84 -12.03 -9.43
CA GLY A 78 -1.00 -12.79 -8.51
C GLY A 78 -0.13 -13.81 -9.23
N ILE A 79 1.18 -13.68 -9.07
CA ILE A 79 2.18 -14.55 -9.71
C ILE A 79 2.76 -15.60 -8.77
N GLN A 80 2.42 -15.53 -7.47
CA GLN A 80 2.70 -16.59 -6.49
C GLN A 80 1.70 -16.49 -5.36
N PHE A 81 1.08 -17.61 -4.99
CA PHE A 81 0.10 -17.68 -3.90
C PHE A 81 0.56 -18.65 -2.82
N ARG A 82 0.43 -18.25 -1.55
CA ARG A 82 0.77 -19.08 -0.39
C ARG A 82 -0.29 -18.94 0.69
N THR A 83 -0.67 -20.05 1.32
CA THR A 83 -1.45 -20.06 2.55
C THR A 83 -0.50 -20.10 3.73
N LEU A 84 -0.34 -18.94 4.39
CA LEU A 84 0.48 -18.84 5.58
C LEU A 84 -0.19 -19.55 6.76
N ASN A 85 0.62 -20.13 7.66
CA ASN A 85 0.13 -20.88 8.81
C ASN A 85 -0.82 -22.04 8.45
N ALA A 86 -0.67 -22.67 7.28
CA ALA A 86 -1.54 -23.74 6.81
C ALA A 86 -1.68 -24.92 7.82
N ARG A 87 -0.64 -25.18 8.63
CA ARG A 87 -0.61 -26.22 9.66
C ARG A 87 -1.21 -25.79 11.01
N LYS A 88 -1.61 -24.52 11.15
CA LYS A 88 -2.24 -23.96 12.36
C LYS A 88 -3.76 -23.90 12.18
N GLY A 89 -4.46 -23.49 13.22
CA GLY A 89 -5.92 -23.38 13.18
C GLY A 89 -6.44 -22.37 12.14
N PRO A 90 -7.71 -22.49 11.72
CA PRO A 90 -8.29 -21.64 10.65
C PRO A 90 -8.19 -20.14 10.93
N ALA A 91 -8.32 -19.72 12.18
CA ALA A 91 -8.29 -18.31 12.58
C ALA A 91 -6.97 -17.58 12.27
N VAL A 92 -5.88 -18.31 12.09
CA VAL A 92 -4.56 -17.73 11.78
C VAL A 92 -4.04 -18.10 10.38
N ARG A 93 -4.81 -18.87 9.62
CA ARG A 93 -4.50 -19.12 8.20
C ARG A 93 -4.77 -17.86 7.40
N ALA A 94 -3.84 -17.49 6.54
CA ALA A 94 -3.98 -16.29 5.73
C ALA A 94 -3.39 -16.50 4.35
N THR A 95 -4.15 -16.18 3.33
CA THR A 95 -3.64 -16.14 1.94
C THR A 95 -2.71 -14.94 1.79
N ARG A 96 -1.60 -15.16 1.09
CA ARG A 96 -0.69 -14.11 0.61
C ARG A 96 -0.41 -14.36 -0.86
N ALA A 97 -0.50 -13.33 -1.66
CA ALA A 97 -0.16 -13.38 -3.07
C ALA A 97 0.89 -12.31 -3.41
N GLN A 98 1.92 -12.72 -4.13
CA GLN A 98 2.86 -11.82 -4.79
C GLN A 98 2.24 -11.38 -6.11
N ALA A 99 2.29 -10.09 -6.41
CA ALA A 99 1.62 -9.51 -7.58
C ALA A 99 2.61 -9.11 -8.69
N ASP A 100 2.20 -9.31 -9.92
CA ASP A 100 2.67 -8.46 -11.01
C ASP A 100 2.06 -7.06 -10.83
N ARG A 101 2.90 -6.06 -10.63
CA ARG A 101 2.47 -4.68 -10.32
C ARG A 101 1.71 -4.03 -11.46
N LEU A 102 2.06 -4.36 -12.70
CA LEU A 102 1.41 -3.80 -13.88
C LEU A 102 0.01 -4.40 -14.04
N LEU A 103 -0.10 -5.73 -13.98
CA LEU A 103 -1.38 -6.42 -14.06
C LEU A 103 -2.35 -6.00 -12.95
N TYR A 104 -1.85 -5.88 -11.71
CA TYR A 104 -2.67 -5.44 -10.59
C TYR A 104 -3.21 -4.01 -10.79
N ARG A 105 -2.35 -3.10 -11.21
CA ARG A 105 -2.73 -1.71 -11.50
C ARG A 105 -3.77 -1.64 -12.62
N GLN A 106 -3.58 -2.42 -13.69
CA GLN A 106 -4.53 -2.50 -14.80
C GLN A 106 -5.89 -3.05 -14.35
N ALA A 107 -5.90 -4.10 -13.53
CA ALA A 107 -7.13 -4.68 -12.99
C ALA A 107 -7.89 -3.68 -12.12
N ILE A 108 -7.22 -2.99 -11.19
CA ILE A 108 -7.83 -1.94 -10.37
C ILE A 108 -8.33 -0.78 -11.23
N ARG A 109 -7.52 -0.32 -12.19
CA ARG A 109 -7.90 0.77 -13.09
C ARG A 109 -9.18 0.44 -13.85
N HIS A 110 -9.26 -0.75 -14.43
CA HIS A 110 -10.45 -1.22 -15.13
C HIS A 110 -11.69 -1.23 -14.23
N LEU A 111 -11.57 -1.72 -13.00
CA LEU A 111 -12.69 -1.76 -12.05
C LEU A 111 -13.18 -0.35 -11.70
N VAL A 112 -12.27 0.61 -11.48
CA VAL A 112 -12.63 1.99 -11.12
C VAL A 112 -13.29 2.72 -12.28
N GLU A 113 -12.75 2.58 -13.49
CA GLU A 113 -13.26 3.23 -14.71
C GLU A 113 -14.60 2.65 -15.19
N SER A 114 -14.84 1.36 -14.91
CA SER A 114 -16.08 0.68 -15.28
C SER A 114 -17.22 0.87 -14.27
N GLN A 115 -16.92 1.46 -13.08
CA GLN A 115 -17.92 1.60 -12.02
C GLN A 115 -18.91 2.73 -12.31
N ARG A 116 -20.16 2.40 -12.48
CA ARG A 116 -21.26 3.41 -12.63
C ARG A 116 -21.36 4.26 -11.36
N GLY A 117 -21.57 5.57 -11.53
CA GLY A 117 -21.70 6.52 -10.42
C GLY A 117 -20.37 6.95 -9.80
N LEU A 118 -19.23 6.50 -10.34
CA LEU A 118 -17.90 6.92 -9.96
C LEU A 118 -17.28 7.79 -11.05
N SER A 119 -16.88 9.01 -10.68
CA SER A 119 -16.11 9.93 -11.51
C SER A 119 -14.67 9.98 -11.01
N LEU A 120 -13.70 10.15 -11.91
CA LEU A 120 -12.28 10.29 -11.60
C LEU A 120 -11.81 11.69 -11.98
N PHE A 121 -10.96 12.29 -11.14
CA PHE A 121 -10.39 13.59 -11.43
C PHE A 121 -8.92 13.67 -10.99
N GLN A 122 -8.06 14.09 -11.92
CA GLN A 122 -6.61 14.20 -11.67
C GLN A 122 -6.26 15.57 -11.13
N GLN A 123 -6.23 15.68 -9.81
CA GLN A 123 -5.71 16.85 -9.09
C GLN A 123 -5.32 16.45 -7.66
N GLY A 124 -4.25 17.06 -7.14
CA GLY A 124 -3.96 17.03 -5.71
C GLY A 124 -4.98 17.87 -4.92
N VAL A 125 -5.29 17.44 -3.72
CA VAL A 125 -6.15 18.19 -2.77
C VAL A 125 -5.26 18.89 -1.76
N ASP A 126 -5.46 20.20 -1.60
CA ASP A 126 -4.68 21.04 -0.71
C ASP A 126 -5.46 21.46 0.54
N ASP A 127 -6.79 21.50 0.47
CA ASP A 127 -7.59 22.03 1.56
C ASP A 127 -8.94 21.30 1.71
N LEU A 128 -9.48 21.35 2.92
CA LEU A 128 -10.84 20.93 3.26
C LEU A 128 -11.74 22.15 3.40
N LEU A 129 -12.87 22.13 2.70
CA LEU A 129 -13.90 23.16 2.87
C LEU A 129 -14.72 22.81 4.11
N ILE A 130 -14.72 23.68 5.10
CA ILE A 130 -15.37 23.47 6.39
C ILE A 130 -16.35 24.61 6.65
N GLU A 131 -17.58 24.29 7.02
CA GLU A 131 -18.63 25.19 7.43
C GLU A 131 -19.05 24.81 8.87
N GLY A 132 -18.70 25.65 9.86
CA GLY A 132 -18.86 25.31 11.26
C GLY A 132 -17.98 24.11 11.65
N ASP A 133 -18.60 23.04 12.10
CA ASP A 133 -17.97 21.77 12.48
C ASP A 133 -18.04 20.68 11.39
N ARG A 134 -18.54 21.04 10.22
CA ARG A 134 -18.80 20.09 9.14
C ARG A 134 -17.90 20.31 7.93
N VAL A 135 -17.30 19.23 7.42
CA VAL A 135 -16.66 19.22 6.11
C VAL A 135 -17.72 19.18 5.02
N CYS A 136 -17.66 20.12 4.06
CA CYS A 136 -18.60 20.26 2.96
C CYS A 136 -17.96 20.09 1.57
N GLY A 137 -16.66 19.81 1.51
CA GLY A 137 -15.95 19.60 0.25
C GLY A 137 -14.43 19.69 0.39
N VAL A 138 -13.78 19.81 -0.77
CA VAL A 138 -12.32 19.96 -0.88
C VAL A 138 -11.96 21.05 -1.88
N ARG A 139 -10.75 21.62 -1.73
CA ARG A 139 -10.12 22.51 -2.71
C ARG A 139 -8.86 21.84 -3.25
N THR A 140 -8.72 21.83 -4.57
CA THR A 140 -7.54 21.29 -5.25
C THR A 140 -6.40 22.30 -5.36
N GLN A 141 -5.22 21.85 -5.76
CA GLN A 141 -4.03 22.66 -5.98
C GLN A 141 -4.25 23.81 -6.99
N MET A 142 -5.13 23.61 -7.98
CA MET A 142 -5.47 24.65 -8.96
C MET A 142 -6.63 25.55 -8.51
N GLY A 143 -7.08 25.43 -7.26
CA GLY A 143 -8.16 26.26 -6.70
C GLY A 143 -9.56 25.82 -7.11
N LEU A 144 -9.73 24.64 -7.73
CA LEU A 144 -11.06 24.07 -7.96
C LEU A 144 -11.65 23.57 -6.66
N GLU A 145 -12.92 23.91 -6.41
CA GLU A 145 -13.68 23.47 -5.25
C GLU A 145 -14.75 22.45 -5.65
N PHE A 146 -14.71 21.30 -5.02
CA PHE A 146 -15.73 20.25 -5.15
C PHE A 146 -16.53 20.16 -3.87
N SER A 147 -17.84 20.20 -3.97
CA SER A 147 -18.75 20.10 -2.82
C SER A 147 -19.27 18.66 -2.67
N ALA A 148 -19.33 18.17 -1.42
CA ALA A 148 -19.92 16.87 -1.11
C ALA A 148 -20.52 16.82 0.29
N ARG A 149 -21.31 15.76 0.53
CA ARG A 149 -21.88 15.45 1.85
C ARG A 149 -20.86 14.78 2.80
N ALA A 150 -19.92 14.04 2.21
CA ALA A 150 -18.86 13.33 2.96
C ALA A 150 -17.54 13.38 2.19
N VAL A 151 -16.43 13.46 2.93
CA VAL A 151 -15.06 13.39 2.40
C VAL A 151 -14.32 12.27 3.10
N VAL A 152 -13.73 11.38 2.31
CA VAL A 152 -12.91 10.25 2.78
C VAL A 152 -11.46 10.50 2.40
N LEU A 153 -10.60 10.66 3.39
CA LEU A 153 -9.17 10.87 3.18
C LEU A 153 -8.41 9.54 3.24
N THR A 154 -7.76 9.17 2.13
CA THR A 154 -6.98 7.94 2.00
C THR A 154 -5.59 8.23 1.44
N VAL A 155 -4.95 9.22 2.01
CA VAL A 155 -3.75 9.90 1.48
C VAL A 155 -2.43 9.14 1.70
N GLY A 156 -2.45 8.02 2.40
CA GLY A 156 -1.31 7.11 2.53
C GLY A 156 -0.05 7.80 3.07
N THR A 157 1.08 7.63 2.36
CA THR A 157 2.39 8.19 2.72
C THR A 157 2.62 9.63 2.23
N PHE A 158 1.62 10.27 1.62
CA PHE A 158 1.78 11.57 0.96
C PHE A 158 1.69 12.77 1.89
N LEU A 159 0.96 12.68 3.02
CA LEU A 159 0.79 13.81 3.95
C LEU A 159 2.10 14.22 4.61
N GLY A 160 2.68 15.33 4.13
CA GLY A 160 3.97 15.81 4.61
C GLY A 160 5.07 14.75 4.48
N GLY A 161 4.98 13.92 3.42
CA GLY A 161 5.84 12.77 3.23
C GLY A 161 7.31 13.13 3.10
N ARG A 162 8.19 12.31 3.69
CA ARG A 162 9.64 12.44 3.59
C ARG A 162 10.24 11.07 3.31
N ILE A 163 11.08 10.99 2.32
CA ILE A 163 11.76 9.78 1.86
C ILE A 163 13.20 9.81 2.35
N HIS A 164 13.66 8.70 2.92
CA HIS A 164 15.04 8.49 3.36
C HIS A 164 15.65 7.37 2.54
N VAL A 165 16.83 7.62 1.96
CA VAL A 165 17.61 6.65 1.18
C VAL A 165 19.08 6.80 1.60
N GLY A 166 19.57 5.88 2.45
CA GLY A 166 20.87 6.05 3.10
C GLY A 166 20.92 7.37 3.87
N ASP A 167 21.96 8.15 3.65
CA ASP A 167 22.18 9.44 4.31
C ASP A 167 21.35 10.58 3.67
N ALA A 168 20.78 10.36 2.48
CA ALA A 168 19.97 11.35 1.78
C ALA A 168 18.51 11.31 2.21
N ASN A 169 17.88 12.48 2.25
CA ASN A 169 16.44 12.58 2.42
C ASN A 169 15.87 13.74 1.61
N TYR A 170 14.60 13.59 1.23
CA TYR A 170 13.88 14.61 0.46
C TYR A 170 12.38 14.50 0.67
N GLN A 171 11.65 15.55 0.34
CA GLN A 171 10.19 15.53 0.40
C GLN A 171 9.62 14.71 -0.74
N GLY A 172 8.68 13.81 -0.42
CA GLY A 172 8.02 12.97 -1.41
C GLY A 172 6.94 12.12 -0.76
N GLY A 173 5.87 11.87 -1.47
CA GLY A 173 4.82 10.95 -1.03
C GLY A 173 5.20 9.49 -1.31
N ARG A 174 5.85 9.28 -2.44
CA ARG A 174 6.42 8.03 -2.94
C ARG A 174 7.60 8.40 -3.84
N ALA A 175 8.53 7.48 -4.11
CA ALA A 175 9.62 7.73 -5.05
C ALA A 175 9.07 8.18 -6.42
N GLY A 176 9.46 9.38 -6.86
CA GLY A 176 8.98 10.01 -8.08
C GLY A 176 7.66 10.79 -7.97
N ASP A 177 6.97 10.75 -6.83
CA ASP A 177 5.71 11.47 -6.63
C ASP A 177 5.85 12.59 -5.56
N PRO A 178 5.25 13.77 -5.77
CA PRO A 178 5.33 14.87 -4.82
C PRO A 178 4.55 14.58 -3.53
N PRO A 179 4.92 15.21 -2.41
CA PRO A 179 4.16 15.12 -1.17
C PRO A 179 2.91 16.00 -1.21
N SER A 180 1.96 15.74 -0.32
CA SER A 180 0.79 16.58 -0.06
C SER A 180 1.04 17.43 1.20
N ASN A 181 1.78 18.51 1.06
CA ASN A 181 2.20 19.35 2.19
C ASN A 181 1.09 20.29 2.66
N ALA A 182 0.35 20.92 1.74
CA ALA A 182 -0.72 21.85 2.09
C ALA A 182 -1.83 21.16 2.88
N LEU A 183 -2.32 20.01 2.40
CA LEU A 183 -3.32 19.23 3.14
C LEU A 183 -2.78 18.72 4.48
N ALA A 184 -1.49 18.38 4.57
CA ALA A 184 -0.87 17.97 5.82
C ALA A 184 -0.81 19.12 6.85
N ALA A 185 -0.53 20.34 6.39
CA ALA A 185 -0.59 21.55 7.24
C ALA A 185 -2.02 21.80 7.69
N ARG A 186 -2.98 21.77 6.77
CA ARG A 186 -4.40 21.97 7.07
C ARG A 186 -4.93 21.02 8.14
N LEU A 187 -4.57 19.73 8.06
CA LEU A 187 -5.00 18.74 9.07
C LEU A 187 -4.45 19.01 10.47
N ARG A 188 -3.29 19.68 10.59
CA ARG A 188 -2.72 20.07 11.88
C ARG A 188 -3.41 21.28 12.51
N GLU A 189 -4.08 22.11 11.72
CA GLU A 189 -4.91 23.23 12.19
C GLU A 189 -6.25 22.76 12.79
N LEU A 190 -6.67 21.55 12.42
CA LEU A 190 -7.90 20.96 12.90
C LEU A 190 -7.68 20.23 14.25
N PRO A 191 -8.72 20.00 15.05
CA PRO A 191 -8.60 19.39 16.36
C PRO A 191 -8.30 17.88 16.32
N PHE A 192 -7.32 17.48 15.50
CA PHE A 192 -6.84 16.11 15.40
C PHE A 192 -5.46 15.95 16.03
N SER A 193 -5.24 14.85 16.71
CA SER A 193 -3.91 14.44 17.14
C SER A 193 -3.14 13.88 15.94
N VAL A 194 -2.22 14.68 15.37
CA VAL A 194 -1.46 14.31 14.17
C VAL A 194 -0.04 13.94 14.54
N ASN A 195 0.35 12.71 14.25
CA ASN A 195 1.70 12.19 14.47
C ASN A 195 2.30 11.65 13.17
N ARG A 196 3.58 11.32 13.21
CA ARG A 196 4.28 10.70 12.08
C ARG A 196 4.41 9.19 12.27
N LEU A 197 4.25 8.46 11.19
CA LEU A 197 4.51 7.02 11.12
C LEU A 197 5.66 6.77 10.15
N LYS A 198 6.53 5.81 10.49
CA LYS A 198 7.58 5.34 9.61
C LYS A 198 7.11 4.09 8.87
N THR A 199 7.36 4.00 7.58
CA THR A 199 7.23 2.77 6.79
C THR A 199 8.54 2.45 6.10
N GLY A 200 8.81 1.18 5.83
CA GLY A 200 10.00 0.72 5.12
C GLY A 200 9.62 0.13 3.76
N THR A 201 10.50 0.30 2.80
CA THR A 201 10.38 -0.32 1.47
C THR A 201 11.61 -1.20 1.24
N PRO A 202 11.47 -2.46 0.79
CA PRO A 202 12.60 -3.31 0.46
C PRO A 202 13.37 -2.74 -0.74
N PRO A 203 14.70 -2.96 -0.82
CA PRO A 203 15.47 -2.57 -1.98
C PRO A 203 14.99 -3.31 -3.24
N ARG A 204 15.16 -2.69 -4.40
CA ARG A 204 14.99 -3.33 -5.70
C ARG A 204 16.35 -3.78 -6.20
N LEU A 205 16.44 -5.04 -6.57
CA LEU A 205 17.65 -5.64 -7.10
C LEU A 205 17.47 -5.95 -8.59
N ASP A 206 18.54 -5.80 -9.35
CA ASP A 206 18.54 -6.30 -10.72
C ASP A 206 18.64 -7.83 -10.71
N GLY A 207 17.55 -8.50 -11.12
CA GLY A 207 17.47 -9.96 -11.10
C GLY A 207 18.54 -10.65 -11.97
N SER A 208 19.07 -9.97 -13.00
CA SER A 208 20.15 -10.51 -13.84
C SER A 208 21.48 -10.65 -13.10
N THR A 209 21.64 -9.94 -11.98
CA THR A 209 22.85 -9.98 -11.13
C THR A 209 22.77 -10.99 -9.99
N LEU A 210 21.65 -11.70 -9.86
CA LEU A 210 21.41 -12.63 -8.76
C LEU A 210 21.71 -14.08 -9.18
N ASP A 211 22.47 -14.78 -8.36
CA ASP A 211 22.67 -16.22 -8.52
C ASP A 211 21.57 -17.01 -7.79
N PHE A 212 20.48 -17.26 -8.49
CA PHE A 212 19.33 -18.03 -7.96
C PHE A 212 19.68 -19.48 -7.64
N SER A 213 20.79 -20.03 -8.20
CA SER A 213 21.22 -21.41 -7.90
C SER A 213 21.64 -21.60 -6.44
N GLN A 214 22.04 -20.52 -5.76
CA GLN A 214 22.41 -20.49 -4.34
C GLN A 214 21.22 -20.30 -3.40
N MET A 215 19.99 -20.20 -3.94
CA MET A 215 18.79 -19.91 -3.18
C MET A 215 17.78 -21.06 -3.26
N LEU A 216 17.01 -21.23 -2.19
CA LEU A 216 15.95 -22.21 -2.18
C LEU A 216 14.72 -21.66 -2.94
N ALA A 217 14.36 -22.28 -4.05
CA ALA A 217 13.13 -21.92 -4.76
C ALA A 217 11.88 -22.25 -3.92
N GLN A 218 10.98 -21.30 -3.81
CA GLN A 218 9.70 -21.44 -3.12
C GLN A 218 8.54 -21.22 -4.11
N PRO A 219 7.99 -22.28 -4.72
CA PRO A 219 6.81 -22.18 -5.56
C PRO A 219 5.57 -21.81 -4.76
N GLY A 220 4.51 -21.39 -5.46
CA GLY A 220 3.18 -21.24 -4.89
C GLY A 220 2.59 -22.57 -4.39
N ASP A 221 1.51 -22.50 -3.65
CA ASP A 221 0.79 -23.67 -3.18
C ASP A 221 0.07 -24.37 -4.33
N GLN A 222 -0.10 -25.70 -4.20
CA GLN A 222 -0.91 -26.51 -5.09
C GLN A 222 -1.94 -27.31 -4.25
N PRO A 223 -3.23 -27.27 -4.59
CA PRO A 223 -3.84 -26.43 -5.64
C PRO A 223 -3.69 -24.94 -5.37
N LEU A 224 -3.70 -24.14 -6.44
CA LEU A 224 -3.53 -22.69 -6.36
C LEU A 224 -4.70 -22.06 -5.59
N PRO A 225 -4.46 -21.36 -4.45
CA PRO A 225 -5.54 -20.78 -3.69
C PRO A 225 -6.02 -19.47 -4.34
N SER A 226 -7.33 -19.25 -4.39
CA SER A 226 -7.93 -17.98 -4.78
C SER A 226 -8.10 -17.05 -3.58
N PHE A 227 -7.95 -15.75 -3.83
CA PHE A 227 -8.18 -14.72 -2.83
C PHE A 227 -9.66 -14.36 -2.72
N SER A 228 -10.30 -14.10 -3.86
CA SER A 228 -11.72 -13.74 -3.91
C SER A 228 -12.63 -14.94 -3.73
N PHE A 229 -13.73 -14.74 -3.00
CA PHE A 229 -14.84 -15.69 -2.96
C PHE A 229 -15.57 -15.83 -4.29
N MET A 230 -15.38 -14.86 -5.20
CA MET A 230 -15.97 -14.82 -6.54
C MET A 230 -15.02 -15.30 -7.64
N ALA A 231 -13.84 -15.80 -7.28
CA ALA A 231 -12.87 -16.29 -8.26
C ALA A 231 -13.37 -17.51 -9.02
N ARG A 232 -13.05 -17.59 -10.30
CA ARG A 232 -13.42 -18.71 -11.19
C ARG A 232 -12.36 -19.80 -11.28
N GLY A 233 -11.15 -19.56 -10.71
CA GLY A 233 -10.06 -20.54 -10.65
C GLY A 233 -9.14 -20.58 -11.86
N ASP A 234 -9.51 -20.00 -12.98
CA ASP A 234 -8.74 -19.93 -14.24
C ASP A 234 -8.18 -18.52 -14.54
N GLU A 235 -8.34 -17.59 -13.60
CA GLU A 235 -8.01 -16.18 -13.79
C GLU A 235 -6.54 -15.84 -13.50
N HIS A 236 -5.79 -16.78 -12.92
CA HIS A 236 -4.44 -16.52 -12.45
C HIS A 236 -3.43 -16.47 -13.61
N PRO A 237 -2.50 -15.52 -13.61
CA PRO A 237 -1.42 -15.49 -14.59
C PRO A 237 -0.40 -16.62 -14.34
N ARG A 238 0.61 -16.71 -15.22
CA ARG A 238 1.73 -17.63 -15.05
C ARG A 238 2.37 -17.46 -13.67
N GLN A 239 2.52 -18.55 -12.94
CA GLN A 239 3.13 -18.54 -11.61
C GLN A 239 4.66 -18.54 -11.68
N VAL A 240 5.28 -17.77 -10.77
CA VAL A 240 6.73 -17.61 -10.67
C VAL A 240 7.13 -17.91 -9.22
N PRO A 241 8.19 -18.71 -8.96
CA PRO A 241 8.63 -18.96 -7.59
C PRO A 241 9.30 -17.71 -6.98
N CYS A 242 9.13 -17.51 -5.69
CA CYS A 242 10.03 -16.69 -4.90
C CYS A 242 11.26 -17.51 -4.52
N HIS A 243 12.33 -16.86 -4.06
CA HIS A 243 13.54 -17.52 -3.62
C HIS A 243 13.85 -17.14 -2.18
N ILE A 244 14.40 -18.08 -1.43
CA ILE A 244 14.73 -17.90 -0.03
C ILE A 244 16.25 -17.99 0.12
N THR A 245 16.81 -16.99 0.81
CA THR A 245 18.18 -16.97 1.28
C THR A 245 18.21 -16.51 2.75
N ALA A 246 19.38 -16.29 3.31
CA ALA A 246 19.54 -15.89 4.69
C ALA A 246 20.71 -14.91 4.87
N THR A 247 20.63 -14.08 5.90
CA THR A 247 21.78 -13.30 6.38
C THR A 247 22.80 -14.20 7.05
N THR A 248 24.03 -13.71 7.11
CA THR A 248 25.16 -14.36 7.81
C THR A 248 25.59 -13.50 9.00
N GLU A 249 26.43 -14.04 9.89
CA GLU A 249 27.04 -13.26 10.98
C GLU A 249 27.78 -12.03 10.45
N ARG A 250 28.53 -12.18 9.36
CA ARG A 250 29.19 -11.04 8.70
C ARG A 250 28.21 -9.95 8.28
N THR A 251 27.03 -10.33 7.78
CA THR A 251 25.95 -9.38 7.46
C THR A 251 25.49 -8.63 8.72
N HIS A 252 25.33 -9.35 9.82
CA HIS A 252 24.92 -8.76 11.10
C HIS A 252 26.00 -7.81 11.66
N ASP A 253 27.28 -8.17 11.54
CA ASP A 253 28.39 -7.33 12.00
C ASP A 253 28.47 -6.02 11.22
N ILE A 254 28.30 -6.07 9.89
CA ILE A 254 28.22 -4.86 9.05
C ILE A 254 27.05 -3.98 9.50
N ILE A 255 25.87 -4.56 9.71
CA ILE A 255 24.68 -3.80 10.15
C ILE A 255 24.93 -3.18 11.52
N ARG A 256 25.48 -3.92 12.49
CA ARG A 256 25.77 -3.41 13.84
C ARG A 256 26.77 -2.25 13.81
N ALA A 257 27.82 -2.36 13.00
CA ALA A 257 28.83 -1.32 12.87
C ALA A 257 28.26 0.00 12.31
N GLU A 258 27.25 -0.11 11.43
CA GLU A 258 26.67 1.03 10.70
C GLU A 258 25.33 1.53 11.28
N LEU A 259 24.87 1.02 12.44
CA LEU A 259 23.62 1.44 13.08
C LEU A 259 23.56 2.96 13.34
N HIS A 260 24.71 3.58 13.63
CA HIS A 260 24.80 5.03 13.85
C HIS A 260 24.43 5.86 12.60
N ARG A 261 24.51 5.28 11.39
CA ARG A 261 24.11 5.90 10.12
C ARG A 261 22.66 5.60 9.76
N SER A 262 22.03 4.62 10.39
CA SER A 262 20.65 4.28 10.11
C SER A 262 19.72 5.42 10.57
N PRO A 263 18.93 6.04 9.69
CA PRO A 263 17.99 7.11 10.06
C PRO A 263 17.00 6.70 11.17
N MET A 264 16.75 5.39 11.29
CA MET A 264 15.86 4.84 12.31
C MET A 264 16.51 4.78 13.70
N PHE A 265 17.82 4.45 13.77
CA PHE A 265 18.56 4.29 15.03
C PHE A 265 19.31 5.55 15.44
N SER A 266 19.60 6.46 14.52
CA SER A 266 20.23 7.76 14.78
C SER A 266 19.27 8.83 15.27
N GLY A 267 17.95 8.56 15.33
CA GLY A 267 16.93 9.53 15.73
C GLY A 267 16.52 10.53 14.66
N VAL A 268 17.00 10.42 13.43
CA VAL A 268 16.62 11.27 12.30
C VAL A 268 15.15 11.04 11.89
N ILE A 269 14.66 9.82 12.03
CA ILE A 269 13.25 9.50 11.80
C ILE A 269 12.50 9.63 13.13
N GLU A 270 11.67 10.67 13.20
CA GLU A 270 10.67 10.82 14.25
C GLU A 270 9.46 9.95 13.91
N GLY A 271 9.09 9.02 14.78
CA GLY A 271 7.90 8.19 14.60
C GLY A 271 8.09 6.72 14.95
N VAL A 272 6.98 6.00 14.98
CA VAL A 272 6.94 4.58 15.32
C VAL A 272 6.84 3.74 14.06
N GLY A 273 7.76 2.78 13.90
CA GLY A 273 7.68 1.79 12.84
C GLY A 273 6.58 0.75 13.09
N PRO A 274 6.00 0.17 12.03
CA PRO A 274 4.99 -0.86 12.17
C PRO A 274 5.59 -2.15 12.72
N ARG A 275 4.96 -2.74 13.73
CA ARG A 275 5.44 -3.98 14.38
C ARG A 275 5.35 -5.22 13.47
N TYR A 276 4.50 -5.18 12.46
CA TYR A 276 4.23 -6.32 11.57
C TYR A 276 5.23 -6.47 10.41
N CYS A 277 6.09 -5.48 10.18
CA CYS A 277 7.08 -5.51 9.10
C CYS A 277 8.43 -4.94 9.58
N PRO A 278 9.17 -5.67 10.44
CA PRO A 278 10.47 -5.23 10.91
C PRO A 278 11.48 -5.24 9.77
N SER A 279 12.34 -4.22 9.71
CA SER A 279 13.50 -4.21 8.82
C SER A 279 14.52 -5.29 9.23
N VAL A 280 15.49 -5.55 8.37
CA VAL A 280 16.60 -6.47 8.74
C VAL A 280 17.42 -5.91 9.92
N GLU A 281 17.60 -4.59 9.96
CA GLU A 281 18.26 -3.89 11.08
C GLU A 281 17.51 -4.13 12.40
N ASP A 282 16.16 -3.96 12.39
CA ASP A 282 15.30 -4.27 13.54
C ASP A 282 15.47 -5.72 14.01
N LYS A 283 15.56 -6.66 13.07
CA LYS A 283 15.74 -8.08 13.41
C LYS A 283 17.10 -8.33 14.04
N VAL A 284 18.16 -7.74 13.50
CA VAL A 284 19.54 -7.89 14.02
C VAL A 284 19.66 -7.29 15.41
N VAL A 285 18.97 -6.18 15.69
CA VAL A 285 19.00 -5.54 17.02
C VAL A 285 18.11 -6.28 18.02
N ARG A 286 16.88 -6.61 17.65
CA ARG A 286 15.89 -7.22 18.58
C ARG A 286 16.16 -8.70 18.87
N PHE A 287 16.82 -9.39 17.95
CA PHE A 287 17.15 -10.82 18.07
C PHE A 287 18.66 -11.01 17.90
N ALA A 288 19.42 -10.31 18.73
CA ALA A 288 20.88 -10.23 18.64
C ALA A 288 21.59 -11.57 18.85
N ASP A 289 20.94 -12.52 19.51
CA ASP A 289 21.39 -13.91 19.74
C ASP A 289 21.25 -14.80 18.48
N ARG A 290 20.54 -14.33 17.45
CA ARG A 290 20.42 -15.08 16.21
C ARG A 290 21.56 -14.79 15.26
N THR A 291 22.15 -15.84 14.70
CA THR A 291 23.24 -15.78 13.72
C THR A 291 22.74 -15.59 12.29
N SER A 292 21.43 -15.76 12.04
CA SER A 292 20.84 -15.73 10.72
C SER A 292 19.37 -15.31 10.74
N HIS A 293 18.97 -14.55 9.73
CA HIS A 293 17.57 -14.20 9.45
C HIS A 293 17.22 -14.55 8.00
N GLN A 294 16.05 -15.14 7.82
CA GLN A 294 15.53 -15.47 6.50
C GLN A 294 15.23 -14.21 5.69
N ILE A 295 15.65 -14.23 4.43
CA ILE A 295 15.39 -13.20 3.41
C ILE A 295 14.63 -13.83 2.26
N PHE A 296 13.59 -13.13 1.78
CA PHE A 296 12.85 -13.50 0.59
C PHE A 296 13.28 -12.60 -0.57
N VAL A 297 13.63 -13.23 -1.68
CA VAL A 297 13.82 -12.57 -2.98
C VAL A 297 12.55 -12.84 -3.77
N GLU A 298 11.79 -11.79 -3.98
CA GLU A 298 10.46 -11.85 -4.60
C GLU A 298 10.53 -11.20 -5.99
N PRO A 299 9.89 -11.79 -7.01
CA PRO A 299 9.87 -11.27 -8.38
C PRO A 299 9.12 -9.96 -8.54
#